data_d8ade7c9359e5a3cd9a1fdd771215bde
#
_entry.id   d8ade7c9359e5a3cd9a1fdd771215bde
#
_cell.length_a   1.000
_cell.length_b   1.000
_cell.length_c   1.000
_cell.angle_alpha   90.00
_cell.angle_beta   90.00
_cell.angle_gamma   90.00
#
_symmetry.space_group_name_H-M   'P 1'
#
loop_
_entity.id
_entity.type
_entity.pdbx_description
1 polymer ?
#
loop_
_entity_poly.entity_id
_entity_poly.type
_entity_poly.pdbx_seq_one_letter_code
_entity_poly.pdbx_strand_id
1 'polypeptide(L)'
;YVLTRKLPGDFYERSWNAAGQLSFYLVSTKDGSRKLVKENHRNFAISVSPDSRFFVYHDNPVQQYFSYNIASGQTTNITQRLPFPVYDDTGRDTYDPFFGIGGWSADGSSVFIYDQFDIWQVDMDGKKAPINITCNYGRANNIILRFNSIEPLIIKPGEKQLLSSFNLSTKDNGFFSLTKKGPEQLVMGPYVYYFNPYF
;
A
#
# COMPACT_ATOMS: atom_id res chain seq x y z
N TYR A 1 22.09 -1.89 3.17
CA TYR A 1 21.56 -2.71 2.07
C TYR A 1 20.80 -1.84 1.09
N VAL A 2 20.84 -2.25 -0.18
CA VAL A 2 20.00 -1.68 -1.26
C VAL A 2 19.08 -2.78 -1.76
N LEU A 3 17.80 -2.47 -1.87
CA LEU A 3 16.84 -3.36 -2.53
C LEU A 3 16.99 -3.18 -4.04
N THR A 4 17.32 -4.25 -4.74
CA THR A 4 17.48 -4.24 -6.18
C THR A 4 16.54 -5.25 -6.83
N ARG A 5 16.21 -5.02 -8.09
CA ARG A 5 15.39 -5.93 -8.88
C ARG A 5 16.17 -6.37 -10.12
N LYS A 6 16.06 -7.66 -10.41
CA LYS A 6 16.56 -8.27 -11.64
C LYS A 6 15.36 -8.57 -12.53
N LEU A 7 15.48 -8.18 -13.77
CA LEU A 7 14.52 -8.44 -14.83
C LEU A 7 15.06 -9.61 -15.66
N PRO A 8 14.37 -10.76 -15.68
CA PRO A 8 14.75 -11.83 -16.60
C PRO A 8 14.28 -11.50 -18.02
N GLY A 9 14.92 -12.16 -19.00
CA GLY A 9 14.52 -12.09 -20.39
C GLY A 9 15.00 -10.89 -21.17
N ASP A 10 14.54 -10.78 -22.42
CA ASP A 10 14.84 -9.70 -23.32
C ASP A 10 14.05 -8.44 -22.90
N PHE A 11 14.73 -7.30 -22.88
CA PHE A 11 14.10 -6.01 -22.62
C PHE A 11 12.94 -5.72 -23.59
N TYR A 12 13.06 -6.17 -24.83
CA TYR A 12 12.04 -5.97 -25.86
C TYR A 12 10.80 -6.83 -25.67
N GLU A 13 10.92 -8.05 -25.13
CA GLU A 13 9.77 -8.91 -24.84
C GLU A 13 8.77 -8.25 -23.89
N ARG A 14 9.22 -7.37 -23.03
CA ARG A 14 8.40 -6.68 -22.04
C ARG A 14 7.40 -5.70 -22.66
N SER A 15 7.63 -5.22 -23.87
CA SER A 15 6.72 -4.31 -24.55
C SER A 15 5.40 -4.96 -24.97
N TRP A 16 5.36 -6.30 -25.09
CA TRP A 16 4.14 -7.06 -25.45
C TRP A 16 3.82 -8.18 -24.45
N ASN A 17 4.79 -8.66 -23.67
CA ASN A 17 4.59 -9.67 -22.63
C ASN A 17 4.80 -9.05 -21.26
N ALA A 18 3.74 -8.42 -20.74
CA ALA A 18 3.72 -7.82 -19.42
C ALA A 18 3.92 -8.82 -18.26
N ALA A 19 3.95 -10.11 -18.55
CA ALA A 19 4.17 -11.20 -17.59
C ALA A 19 5.64 -11.32 -17.13
N GLY A 20 6.49 -10.32 -17.40
CA GLY A 20 7.88 -10.30 -16.96
C GLY A 20 8.00 -10.48 -15.46
N GLN A 21 8.54 -11.62 -15.05
CA GLN A 21 8.73 -11.97 -13.65
C GLN A 21 9.99 -11.25 -13.13
N LEU A 22 9.85 -10.52 -12.03
CA LEU A 22 10.93 -9.82 -11.36
C LEU A 22 11.50 -10.69 -10.24
N SER A 23 12.81 -10.58 -10.01
CA SER A 23 13.44 -11.11 -8.80
C SER A 23 13.99 -9.96 -7.97
N PHE A 24 13.71 -9.96 -6.68
CA PHE A 24 14.20 -8.96 -5.73
C PHE A 24 15.38 -9.48 -4.94
N TYR A 25 16.40 -8.66 -4.83
CA TYR A 25 17.61 -8.95 -4.08
C TYR A 25 17.92 -7.82 -3.08
N LEU A 26 18.35 -8.19 -1.90
CA LEU A 26 19.08 -7.30 -1.01
C LEU A 26 20.58 -7.37 -1.35
N VAL A 27 21.15 -6.22 -1.65
CA VAL A 27 22.58 -6.08 -1.90
C VAL A 27 23.23 -5.37 -0.73
N SER A 28 24.23 -6.00 -0.14
CA SER A 28 25.02 -5.41 0.93
C SER A 28 25.87 -4.26 0.38
N THR A 29 25.78 -3.10 1.00
CA THR A 29 26.63 -1.94 0.65
C THR A 29 28.05 -2.04 1.20
N LYS A 30 28.33 -3.07 2.03
CA LYS A 30 29.64 -3.29 2.62
C LYS A 30 30.56 -4.10 1.70
N ASP A 31 30.01 -5.14 1.08
CA ASP A 31 30.79 -6.15 0.35
C ASP A 31 30.19 -6.56 -1.01
N GLY A 32 29.05 -5.97 -1.38
CA GLY A 32 28.33 -6.29 -2.62
C GLY A 32 27.64 -7.67 -2.62
N SER A 33 27.67 -8.39 -1.52
CA SER A 33 26.96 -9.68 -1.41
C SER A 33 25.46 -9.52 -1.68
N ARG A 34 24.85 -10.53 -2.33
CA ARG A 34 23.46 -10.50 -2.75
C ARG A 34 22.68 -11.60 -2.07
N LYS A 35 21.52 -11.25 -1.51
CA LYS A 35 20.56 -12.21 -0.98
C LYS A 35 19.28 -12.13 -1.79
N LEU A 36 18.87 -13.25 -2.38
CA LEU A 36 17.56 -13.36 -3.03
C LEU A 36 16.45 -13.26 -1.97
N VAL A 37 15.46 -12.44 -2.24
CA VAL A 37 14.32 -12.24 -1.36
C VAL A 37 13.05 -12.86 -1.93
N LYS A 38 12.76 -12.60 -3.19
CA LYS A 38 11.58 -13.11 -3.89
C LYS A 38 11.91 -13.30 -5.37
N GLU A 39 11.53 -14.46 -5.91
CA GLU A 39 11.56 -14.76 -7.35
C GLU A 39 10.17 -14.64 -7.97
N ASN A 40 10.15 -14.47 -9.27
CA ASN A 40 8.95 -14.57 -10.10
C ASN A 40 7.81 -13.64 -9.65
N HIS A 41 8.19 -12.42 -9.25
CA HIS A 41 7.26 -11.41 -8.79
C HIS A 41 6.77 -10.56 -9.97
N ARG A 42 5.46 -10.43 -10.14
CA ARG A 42 4.86 -9.70 -11.28
C ARG A 42 4.63 -8.22 -11.04
N ASN A 43 4.84 -7.75 -9.83
CA ASN A 43 4.36 -6.46 -9.37
C ASN A 43 5.49 -5.55 -8.90
N PHE A 44 5.34 -4.24 -9.12
CA PHE A 44 6.26 -3.20 -8.68
C PHE A 44 5.89 -2.59 -7.33
N ALA A 45 4.77 -2.98 -6.72
CA ALA A 45 4.32 -2.42 -5.44
C ALA A 45 5.21 -2.93 -4.31
N ILE A 46 6.30 -2.23 -4.11
CA ILE A 46 7.20 -2.40 -2.98
C ILE A 46 7.34 -1.08 -2.25
N SER A 47 7.21 -1.11 -0.94
CA SER A 47 7.47 0.02 -0.07
C SER A 47 8.43 -0.39 1.03
N VAL A 48 9.38 0.47 1.35
CA VAL A 48 10.38 0.26 2.41
C VAL A 48 10.00 1.08 3.63
N SER A 49 10.11 0.48 4.83
CA SER A 49 9.83 1.19 6.07
C SER A 49 10.81 2.36 6.28
N PRO A 50 10.39 3.46 6.93
CA PRO A 50 11.24 4.64 7.15
C PRO A 50 12.55 4.34 7.86
N ASP A 51 12.55 3.36 8.74
CA ASP A 51 13.72 2.89 9.49
C ASP A 51 14.55 1.81 8.76
N SER A 52 14.15 1.44 7.54
CA SER A 52 14.79 0.43 6.71
C SER A 52 14.90 -0.96 7.34
N ARG A 53 14.03 -1.31 8.29
CA ARG A 53 13.96 -2.65 8.90
C ARG A 53 13.14 -3.62 8.08
N PHE A 54 12.13 -3.11 7.37
CA PHE A 54 11.19 -3.92 6.61
C PHE A 54 11.02 -3.37 5.20
N PHE A 55 10.62 -4.25 4.31
CA PHE A 55 9.90 -3.85 3.11
C PHE A 55 8.63 -4.68 2.96
N VAL A 56 7.64 -4.09 2.30
CA VAL A 56 6.34 -4.69 2.03
C VAL A 56 6.16 -4.85 0.53
N TYR A 57 5.62 -5.96 0.12
CA TYR A 57 5.27 -6.23 -1.27
C TYR A 57 3.92 -6.95 -1.37
N HIS A 58 3.21 -6.72 -2.46
CA HIS A 58 2.00 -7.48 -2.78
C HIS A 58 2.37 -8.72 -3.58
N ASP A 59 1.89 -9.89 -3.16
CA ASP A 59 2.07 -11.16 -3.86
C ASP A 59 0.82 -11.47 -4.69
N ASN A 60 0.89 -11.29 -6.01
CA ASN A 60 -0.26 -11.41 -6.91
C ASN A 60 -0.92 -12.80 -6.90
N PRO A 61 -0.17 -13.93 -6.93
CA PRO A 61 -0.77 -15.26 -6.86
C PRO A 61 -1.60 -15.49 -5.60
N VAL A 62 -1.20 -14.91 -4.47
CA VAL A 62 -1.88 -15.05 -3.17
C VAL A 62 -2.83 -13.88 -2.90
N GLN A 63 -2.69 -12.78 -3.64
CA GLN A 63 -3.46 -11.54 -3.50
C GLN A 63 -3.41 -10.93 -2.09
N GLN A 64 -2.20 -10.98 -1.48
CA GLN A 64 -1.94 -10.56 -0.12
C GLN A 64 -0.65 -9.73 -0.05
N TYR A 65 -0.54 -8.87 0.99
CA TYR A 65 0.71 -8.19 1.29
C TYR A 65 1.56 -9.00 2.27
N PHE A 66 2.84 -9.00 1.99
CA PHE A 66 3.87 -9.61 2.81
C PHE A 66 4.87 -8.57 3.28
N SER A 67 5.28 -8.67 4.52
CA SER A 67 6.46 -7.99 5.03
C SER A 67 7.68 -8.91 4.95
N TYR A 68 8.83 -8.31 4.70
CA TYR A 68 10.12 -8.98 4.79
C TYR A 68 11.00 -8.23 5.79
N ASN A 69 11.41 -8.89 6.84
CA ASN A 69 12.36 -8.34 7.82
C ASN A 69 13.78 -8.46 7.27
N ILE A 70 14.45 -7.32 7.06
CA ILE A 70 15.77 -7.26 6.42
C ILE A 70 16.84 -7.95 7.26
N ALA A 71 16.78 -7.81 8.58
CA ALA A 71 17.77 -8.38 9.49
C ALA A 71 17.64 -9.90 9.63
N SER A 72 16.44 -10.40 9.89
CA SER A 72 16.20 -11.84 10.09
C SER A 72 16.01 -12.61 8.79
N GLY A 73 15.54 -11.94 7.73
CA GLY A 73 15.13 -12.57 6.48
C GLY A 73 13.78 -13.28 6.56
N GLN A 74 13.01 -13.03 7.61
CA GLN A 74 11.69 -13.62 7.77
C GLN A 74 10.68 -12.89 6.92
N THR A 75 9.82 -13.66 6.25
CA THR A 75 8.65 -13.17 5.51
C THR A 75 7.39 -13.48 6.30
N THR A 76 6.49 -12.50 6.42
CA THR A 76 5.22 -12.64 7.13
C THR A 76 4.08 -12.15 6.26
N ASN A 77 3.00 -12.94 6.12
CA ASN A 77 1.76 -12.47 5.52
C ASN A 77 1.06 -11.53 6.51
N ILE A 78 1.04 -10.23 6.21
CA ILE A 78 0.52 -9.20 7.12
C ILE A 78 -0.96 -8.88 6.88
N THR A 79 -1.55 -9.32 5.78
CA THR A 79 -2.95 -9.03 5.45
C THR A 79 -3.89 -10.23 5.60
N GLN A 80 -3.41 -11.40 5.98
CA GLN A 80 -4.23 -12.62 6.12
C GLN A 80 -5.42 -12.49 7.11
N ARG A 81 -5.34 -11.52 8.05
CA ARG A 81 -6.41 -11.28 9.04
C ARG A 81 -7.34 -10.12 8.66
N LEU A 82 -7.12 -9.48 7.52
CA LEU A 82 -8.04 -8.45 7.06
C LEU A 82 -9.37 -9.09 6.66
N PRO A 83 -10.50 -8.49 7.07
CA PRO A 83 -11.82 -9.04 6.75
C PRO A 83 -12.26 -8.79 5.31
N PHE A 84 -11.52 -7.96 4.58
CA PHE A 84 -11.84 -7.56 3.21
C PHE A 84 -10.62 -7.70 2.29
N PRO A 85 -10.84 -7.94 0.98
CA PRO A 85 -9.77 -7.99 0.01
C PRO A 85 -8.99 -6.68 -0.07
N VAL A 86 -7.68 -6.79 -0.32
CA VAL A 86 -6.77 -5.65 -0.57
C VAL A 86 -6.48 -5.46 -2.06
N TYR A 87 -7.26 -6.11 -2.90
CA TYR A 87 -7.17 -6.09 -4.36
C TYR A 87 -8.55 -5.95 -5.00
N ASP A 88 -8.59 -5.45 -6.23
CA ASP A 88 -9.82 -5.36 -7.02
C ASP A 88 -10.13 -6.72 -7.66
N ASP A 89 -11.14 -7.41 -7.15
CA ASP A 89 -11.63 -8.69 -7.66
C ASP A 89 -12.62 -8.54 -8.84
N THR A 90 -12.95 -7.31 -9.22
CA THR A 90 -13.89 -7.05 -10.32
C THR A 90 -13.29 -7.31 -11.70
N GLY A 91 -11.99 -7.55 -11.80
CA GLY A 91 -11.28 -7.80 -13.04
C GLY A 91 -11.12 -6.57 -13.94
N ARG A 92 -11.39 -5.36 -13.43
CA ARG A 92 -11.22 -4.11 -14.19
C ARG A 92 -9.77 -3.79 -14.45
N ASP A 93 -8.91 -4.03 -13.45
CA ASP A 93 -7.47 -3.88 -13.59
C ASP A 93 -6.80 -5.23 -13.44
N THR A 94 -6.41 -5.80 -14.57
CA THR A 94 -5.67 -7.07 -14.62
C THR A 94 -4.18 -6.87 -14.44
N TYR A 95 -3.69 -5.62 -14.55
CA TYR A 95 -2.28 -5.31 -14.49
C TYR A 95 -1.82 -5.05 -13.05
N ASP A 96 -2.56 -4.22 -12.30
CA ASP A 96 -2.28 -3.88 -10.92
C ASP A 96 -3.57 -3.94 -10.06
N PRO A 97 -4.02 -5.15 -9.70
CA PRO A 97 -5.34 -5.31 -9.05
C PRO A 97 -5.36 -4.87 -7.58
N PHE A 98 -4.24 -4.48 -6.98
CA PHE A 98 -4.19 -4.10 -5.56
C PHE A 98 -4.54 -2.62 -5.34
N PHE A 99 -5.21 -2.32 -4.20
CA PHE A 99 -5.62 -0.95 -3.88
C PHE A 99 -4.48 -0.06 -3.39
N GLY A 100 -3.34 -0.61 -3.00
CA GLY A 100 -2.12 0.12 -2.73
C GLY A 100 -1.77 0.29 -1.25
N ILE A 101 -0.62 0.93 -1.04
CA ILE A 101 -0.05 1.28 0.26
C ILE A 101 -0.17 2.79 0.43
N GLY A 102 -0.80 3.25 1.52
CA GLY A 102 -1.00 4.66 1.81
C GLY A 102 0.14 5.32 2.58
N GLY A 103 0.92 4.53 3.31
CA GLY A 103 2.00 5.10 4.12
C GLY A 103 2.52 4.18 5.22
N TRP A 104 3.33 4.75 6.10
CA TRP A 104 3.98 4.08 7.21
C TRP A 104 3.77 4.84 8.51
N SER A 105 3.72 4.14 9.64
CA SER A 105 3.93 4.77 10.92
C SER A 105 5.36 5.30 11.03
N ALA A 106 5.55 6.43 11.72
CA ALA A 106 6.85 7.09 11.81
C ALA A 106 7.95 6.20 12.43
N ASP A 107 7.58 5.23 13.25
CA ASP A 107 8.49 4.25 13.87
C ASP A 107 8.71 3.01 12.99
N GLY A 108 8.12 2.94 11.80
CA GLY A 108 8.24 1.81 10.88
C GLY A 108 7.60 0.50 11.36
N SER A 109 6.86 0.52 12.48
CA SER A 109 6.25 -0.70 13.05
C SER A 109 4.97 -1.14 12.36
N SER A 110 4.33 -0.24 11.62
CA SER A 110 3.07 -0.48 10.90
C SER A 110 3.07 0.15 9.53
N VAL A 111 2.34 -0.45 8.62
CA VAL A 111 2.04 0.07 7.28
C VAL A 111 0.55 0.34 7.16
N PHE A 112 0.18 1.36 6.38
CA PHE A 112 -1.22 1.66 6.06
C PHE A 112 -1.55 1.11 4.68
N ILE A 113 -2.51 0.19 4.62
CA ILE A 113 -2.93 -0.52 3.41
C ILE A 113 -4.39 -0.17 3.13
N TYR A 114 -4.71 -0.05 1.86
CA TYR A 114 -6.08 0.19 1.42
C TYR A 114 -6.81 -1.12 1.14
N ASP A 115 -8.07 -1.20 1.58
CA ASP A 115 -9.09 -2.01 0.89
C ASP A 115 -9.84 -1.14 -0.13
N GLN A 116 -10.93 -1.63 -0.70
CA GLN A 116 -11.71 -0.87 -1.68
C GLN A 116 -12.15 0.49 -1.14
N PHE A 117 -12.54 0.59 0.13
CA PHE A 117 -13.15 1.78 0.73
C PHE A 117 -12.30 2.43 1.81
N ASP A 118 -11.69 1.61 2.65
CA ASP A 118 -11.15 2.00 3.94
C ASP A 118 -9.62 1.87 4.03
N ILE A 119 -9.05 2.39 5.11
CA ILE A 119 -7.62 2.40 5.40
C ILE A 119 -7.36 1.55 6.64
N TRP A 120 -6.41 0.63 6.52
CA TRP A 120 -6.03 -0.31 7.56
C TRP A 120 -4.61 -0.09 8.03
N GLN A 121 -4.41 0.08 9.32
CA GLN A 121 -3.10 0.02 9.95
C GLN A 121 -2.77 -1.45 10.24
N VAL A 122 -1.66 -1.92 9.70
CA VAL A 122 -1.25 -3.33 9.74
C VAL A 122 0.15 -3.44 10.35
N ASP A 123 0.27 -4.33 11.35
CA ASP A 123 1.52 -4.61 12.06
C ASP A 123 2.51 -5.39 11.19
N MET A 124 3.77 -4.98 11.19
CA MET A 124 4.81 -5.56 10.34
C MET A 124 5.19 -6.98 10.69
N ASP A 125 5.04 -7.37 11.96
CA ASP A 125 5.29 -8.73 12.43
C ASP A 125 4.03 -9.62 12.33
N GLY A 126 2.87 -9.07 11.95
CA GLY A 126 1.60 -9.77 11.86
C GLY A 126 1.04 -10.26 13.20
N LYS A 127 1.58 -9.79 14.32
CA LYS A 127 1.19 -10.23 15.67
C LYS A 127 -0.07 -9.55 16.17
N LYS A 128 -0.20 -8.24 15.87
CA LYS A 128 -1.37 -7.45 16.26
C LYS A 128 -2.48 -7.58 15.22
N ALA A 129 -3.72 -7.47 15.68
CA ALA A 129 -4.85 -7.40 14.78
C ALA A 129 -4.80 -6.11 13.95
N PRO A 130 -5.16 -6.15 12.66
CA PRO A 130 -5.31 -4.95 11.84
C PRO A 130 -6.34 -3.99 12.44
N ILE A 131 -6.09 -2.70 12.34
CA ILE A 131 -6.99 -1.63 12.83
C ILE A 131 -7.52 -0.85 11.63
N ASN A 132 -8.85 -0.79 11.49
CA ASN A 132 -9.47 0.11 10.52
C ASN A 132 -9.46 1.53 11.08
N ILE A 133 -8.55 2.38 10.58
CA ILE A 133 -8.39 3.75 11.05
C ILE A 133 -9.48 4.69 10.54
N THR A 134 -10.22 4.28 9.52
CA THR A 134 -11.40 4.99 8.99
C THR A 134 -12.70 4.51 9.60
N CYS A 135 -12.66 3.61 10.60
CA CYS A 135 -13.82 3.13 11.38
C CYS A 135 -14.95 2.53 10.50
N ASN A 136 -14.59 1.92 9.37
CA ASN A 136 -15.53 1.40 8.35
C ASN A 136 -16.45 2.48 7.73
N TYR A 137 -16.11 3.75 7.88
CA TYR A 137 -16.90 4.86 7.35
C TYR A 137 -17.02 4.81 5.83
N GLY A 138 -15.92 4.52 5.15
CA GLY A 138 -15.89 4.43 3.70
C GLY A 138 -16.86 3.37 3.19
N ARG A 139 -16.81 2.18 3.71
CA ARG A 139 -17.69 1.06 3.34
C ARG A 139 -19.16 1.33 3.68
N ALA A 140 -19.42 1.85 4.87
CA ALA A 140 -20.79 2.14 5.32
C ALA A 140 -21.49 3.20 4.45
N ASN A 141 -20.73 4.12 3.85
CA ASN A 141 -21.26 5.23 3.04
C ASN A 141 -20.99 5.08 1.54
N ASN A 142 -20.41 3.95 1.09
CA ASN A 142 -19.99 3.70 -0.29
C ASN A 142 -19.00 4.75 -0.82
N ILE A 143 -18.07 5.20 0.05
CA ILE A 143 -17.06 6.22 -0.21
C ILE A 143 -15.68 5.60 -0.16
N ILE A 144 -14.92 5.72 -1.24
CA ILE A 144 -13.49 5.40 -1.27
C ILE A 144 -12.73 6.50 -0.53
N LEU A 145 -11.94 6.12 0.48
CA LEU A 145 -11.08 7.03 1.24
C LEU A 145 -9.61 6.70 0.99
N ARG A 146 -8.82 7.71 0.65
CA ARG A 146 -7.37 7.57 0.42
C ARG A 146 -6.63 8.73 1.06
N PHE A 147 -5.42 8.51 1.56
CA PHE A 147 -4.58 9.64 1.94
C PHE A 147 -4.35 10.55 0.74
N ASN A 148 -4.47 11.85 0.97
CA ASN A 148 -4.27 12.83 -0.09
C ASN A 148 -2.78 13.15 -0.23
N SER A 149 -2.03 12.23 -0.83
CA SER A 149 -0.60 12.34 -1.08
C SER A 149 -0.22 11.59 -2.35
N ILE A 150 0.81 12.07 -3.05
CA ILE A 150 1.37 11.42 -4.23
C ILE A 150 2.27 10.25 -3.82
N GLU A 151 2.98 10.40 -2.69
CA GLU A 151 3.90 9.39 -2.15
C GLU A 151 3.35 8.78 -0.86
N PRO A 152 3.75 7.56 -0.51
CA PRO A 152 3.39 6.97 0.77
C PRO A 152 3.80 7.87 1.95
N LEU A 153 2.84 8.21 2.79
CA LEU A 153 3.04 9.11 3.91
C LEU A 153 3.83 8.47 5.06
N ILE A 154 4.55 9.29 5.80
CA ILE A 154 5.07 8.93 7.13
C ILE A 154 4.18 9.59 8.16
N ILE A 155 3.33 8.79 8.81
CA ILE A 155 2.28 9.26 9.70
C ILE A 155 2.76 9.23 11.15
N LYS A 156 2.76 10.40 11.80
CA LYS A 156 3.10 10.55 13.20
C LYS A 156 1.85 10.38 14.08
N PRO A 157 2.01 9.84 15.29
CA PRO A 157 0.90 9.74 16.23
C PRO A 157 0.24 11.09 16.49
N GLY A 158 -1.09 11.15 16.35
CA GLY A 158 -1.88 12.36 16.63
C GLY A 158 -1.88 13.44 15.53
N GLU A 159 -1.15 13.24 14.46
CA GLU A 159 -1.17 14.10 13.29
C GLU A 159 -2.46 13.90 12.49
N LYS A 160 -3.15 15.01 12.18
CA LYS A 160 -4.33 14.98 11.31
C LYS A 160 -3.90 14.73 9.88
N GLN A 161 -4.60 13.83 9.20
CA GLN A 161 -4.34 13.52 7.81
C GLN A 161 -5.51 13.99 6.93
N LEU A 162 -5.19 14.57 5.79
CA LEU A 162 -6.17 14.88 4.77
C LEU A 162 -6.42 13.63 3.93
N LEU A 163 -7.70 13.29 3.75
CA LEU A 163 -8.14 12.21 2.88
C LEU A 163 -8.84 12.80 1.66
N SER A 164 -8.54 12.26 0.49
CA SER A 164 -9.40 12.39 -0.68
C SER A 164 -10.52 11.37 -0.61
N SER A 165 -11.67 11.68 -1.17
CA SER A 165 -12.86 10.85 -1.12
C SER A 165 -13.57 10.80 -2.48
N PHE A 166 -14.18 9.64 -2.77
CA PHE A 166 -15.02 9.44 -3.96
C PHE A 166 -16.20 8.52 -3.63
N ASN A 167 -17.42 9.00 -3.81
CA ASN A 167 -18.63 8.21 -3.61
C ASN A 167 -18.96 7.41 -4.87
N LEU A 168 -19.01 6.08 -4.76
CA LEU A 168 -19.28 5.20 -5.89
C LEU A 168 -20.72 5.30 -6.40
N SER A 169 -21.67 5.74 -5.56
CA SER A 169 -23.08 5.87 -5.93
C SER A 169 -23.37 7.22 -6.61
N THR A 170 -23.05 8.33 -5.94
CA THR A 170 -23.37 9.68 -6.42
C THR A 170 -22.35 10.26 -7.38
N LYS A 171 -21.13 9.70 -7.39
CA LYS A 171 -19.96 10.20 -8.13
C LYS A 171 -19.40 11.51 -7.58
N ASP A 172 -19.88 11.94 -6.43
CA ASP A 172 -19.32 13.08 -5.72
C ASP A 172 -17.90 12.76 -5.24
N ASN A 173 -17.05 13.75 -5.23
CA ASN A 173 -15.73 13.67 -4.60
C ASN A 173 -15.51 14.83 -3.62
N GLY A 174 -14.43 14.76 -2.86
CA GLY A 174 -14.14 15.78 -1.87
C GLY A 174 -13.01 15.40 -0.93
N PHE A 175 -13.02 16.04 0.24
CA PHE A 175 -11.98 15.86 1.26
C PHE A 175 -12.58 15.61 2.64
N PHE A 176 -11.87 14.79 3.40
CA PHE A 176 -12.14 14.48 4.80
C PHE A 176 -10.88 14.73 5.62
N SER A 177 -11.06 15.08 6.89
CA SER A 177 -10.00 15.08 7.89
C SER A 177 -10.05 13.77 8.67
N LEU A 178 -8.95 13.00 8.68
CA LEU A 178 -8.85 11.83 9.53
C LEU A 178 -8.51 12.24 10.96
N THR A 179 -9.40 11.94 11.88
CA THR A 179 -9.25 12.21 13.32
C THR A 179 -9.15 10.89 14.09
N LYS A 180 -8.90 10.97 15.40
CA LYS A 180 -8.93 9.78 16.28
C LYS A 180 -10.31 9.12 16.36
N LYS A 181 -11.39 9.84 16.00
CA LYS A 181 -12.77 9.33 16.00
C LYS A 181 -13.19 8.78 14.63
N GLY A 182 -12.31 8.85 13.64
CA GLY A 182 -12.58 8.48 12.26
C GLY A 182 -12.59 9.69 11.30
N PRO A 183 -13.06 9.51 10.06
CA PRO A 183 -13.13 10.57 9.06
C PRO A 183 -14.21 11.61 9.39
N GLU A 184 -13.87 12.88 9.28
CA GLU A 184 -14.78 14.02 9.38
C GLU A 184 -14.83 14.73 8.03
N GLN A 185 -16.03 14.86 7.43
CA GLN A 185 -16.20 15.48 6.13
C GLN A 185 -15.85 16.98 6.19
N LEU A 186 -14.98 17.43 5.29
CA LEU A 186 -14.67 18.84 5.08
C LEU A 186 -15.51 19.40 3.94
N VAL A 187 -15.47 18.74 2.80
CA VAL A 187 -16.25 19.12 1.62
C VAL A 187 -16.52 17.86 0.78
N MET A 188 -17.71 17.77 0.19
CA MET A 188 -18.07 16.74 -0.77
C MET A 188 -19.21 17.23 -1.66
N GLY A 189 -19.14 16.97 -2.97
CA GLY A 189 -20.18 17.36 -3.90
C GLY A 189 -19.87 16.97 -5.34
N PRO A 190 -20.76 17.33 -6.28
CA PRO A 190 -20.68 16.93 -7.70
C PRO A 190 -19.66 17.77 -8.48
N TYR A 191 -18.50 18.01 -7.89
CA TYR A 191 -17.40 18.78 -8.46
C TYR A 191 -16.14 17.94 -8.52
N VAL A 192 -15.19 18.34 -9.38
CA VAL A 192 -13.84 17.75 -9.37
C VAL A 192 -12.98 18.54 -8.41
N TYR A 193 -12.78 17.98 -7.20
CA TYR A 193 -11.83 18.52 -6.25
C TYR A 193 -10.50 17.81 -6.41
N TYR A 194 -9.42 18.56 -6.54
CA TYR A 194 -8.09 18.01 -6.54
C TYR A 194 -7.15 18.85 -5.67
N PHE A 195 -6.19 18.18 -5.09
CA PHE A 195 -5.14 18.82 -4.32
C PHE A 195 -4.00 19.22 -5.26
N ASN A 196 -3.61 20.49 -5.21
CA ASN A 196 -2.41 20.94 -5.92
C ASN A 196 -1.28 21.14 -4.90
N PRO A 197 -0.25 20.28 -4.91
CA PRO A 197 0.83 20.35 -3.92
C PRO A 197 1.80 21.53 -4.14
N TYR A 198 1.60 22.32 -5.21
CA TYR A 198 2.49 23.43 -5.59
C TYR A 198 1.95 24.82 -5.23
N PHE A 199 0.88 24.91 -4.43
CA PHE A 199 0.36 26.15 -3.86
C PHE A 199 0.50 26.17 -2.35
#